data_3edea84fbd20996bc94440f79ccce5cc
#
_entry.id   3edea84fbd20996bc94440f79ccce5cc
#
_cell.length_a   1.000
_cell.length_b   1.000
_cell.length_c   1.000
_cell.angle_alpha   90.00
_cell.angle_beta   90.00
_cell.angle_gamma   90.00
#
_symmetry.space_group_name_H-M   'P 1'
#
loop_
_entity.id
_entity.type
_entity.pdbx_description
1 polymer ?
#
loop_
_entity_poly.entity_id
_entity_poly.type
_entity_poly.pdbx_seq_one_letter_code
_entity_poly.pdbx_strand_id
1 'polypeptide(L)'
;LEKIGEGGMGVVYRALDTKLEREVALKVLRAEMAADPERFMRFEREARALASLNHPNIGAIHEIDEAGGVAFIAMELIHGETLRERIAGRPLPIETTLDLALQIADALDTAHTRGIVHRDIKPPNILVTGAGRIKMLDFGLAKLTRSGEDSGDGVSRLDTAASTNRQLTTPGTTMGTIAYM
;
A
#
# COMPACT_ATOMS: atom_id res chain seq x y z
N LEU A 1 7.51 8.58 -20.08
CA LEU A 1 7.56 8.52 -18.63
C LEU A 1 7.56 9.91 -18.04
N GLU A 2 6.60 10.19 -17.15
CA GLU A 2 6.50 11.43 -16.39
C GLU A 2 6.54 11.09 -14.90
N LYS A 3 7.46 11.71 -14.12
CA LYS A 3 7.53 11.47 -12.67
C LYS A 3 6.32 12.13 -12.00
N ILE A 4 5.53 11.33 -11.26
CA ILE A 4 4.33 11.78 -10.56
C ILE A 4 4.44 11.66 -9.03
N GLY A 5 5.46 10.96 -8.53
CA GLY A 5 5.68 10.82 -7.08
C GLY A 5 7.03 10.21 -6.74
N GLU A 6 7.43 10.38 -5.47
CA GLU A 6 8.61 9.74 -4.90
C GLU A 6 8.38 9.47 -3.42
N GLY A 7 8.87 8.34 -2.94
CA GLY A 7 8.76 7.95 -1.54
C GLY A 7 9.88 7.02 -1.09
N GLY A 8 9.78 6.54 0.14
CA GLY A 8 10.79 5.65 0.74
C GLY A 8 11.07 4.37 -0.04
N MET A 9 10.11 3.89 -0.84
CA MET A 9 10.21 2.63 -1.59
C MET A 9 10.67 2.81 -3.03
N GLY A 10 10.65 4.01 -3.58
CA GLY A 10 11.01 4.25 -4.97
C GLY A 10 10.35 5.47 -5.57
N VAL A 11 10.37 5.52 -6.89
CA VAL A 11 9.82 6.63 -7.69
C VAL A 11 8.63 6.12 -8.49
N VAL A 12 7.57 6.92 -8.56
CA VAL A 12 6.36 6.60 -9.33
C VAL A 12 6.32 7.48 -10.58
N TYR A 13 6.11 6.84 -11.70
CA TYR A 13 5.97 7.49 -13.01
C TYR A 13 4.60 7.22 -13.60
N ARG A 14 4.06 8.19 -14.31
CA ARG A 14 3.02 7.97 -15.32
C ARG A 14 3.67 7.37 -16.56
N ALA A 15 3.16 6.26 -17.02
CA ALA A 15 3.70 5.51 -18.15
C ALA A 15 2.56 5.04 -19.08
N LEU A 16 2.90 4.71 -20.32
CA LEU A 16 2.00 4.05 -21.27
C LEU A 16 2.36 2.57 -21.34
N ASP A 17 1.42 1.70 -21.01
CA ASP A 17 1.46 0.28 -21.34
C ASP A 17 1.17 0.15 -22.85
N THR A 18 2.22 -0.08 -23.63
CA THR A 18 2.13 -0.11 -25.09
C THR A 18 1.46 -1.37 -25.63
N LYS A 19 1.32 -2.43 -24.83
CA LYS A 19 0.64 -3.68 -25.21
C LYS A 19 -0.87 -3.54 -25.10
N LEU A 20 -1.34 -2.86 -24.05
CA LEU A 20 -2.76 -2.68 -23.78
C LEU A 20 -3.25 -1.25 -24.08
N GLU A 21 -2.37 -0.38 -24.60
CA GLU A 21 -2.65 1.01 -25.00
C GLU A 21 -3.34 1.81 -23.88
N ARG A 22 -2.88 1.65 -22.64
CA ARG A 22 -3.44 2.34 -21.47
C ARG A 22 -2.38 3.01 -20.63
N GLU A 23 -2.76 4.08 -19.95
CA GLU A 23 -1.90 4.73 -18.97
C GLU A 23 -1.87 3.91 -17.67
N VAL A 24 -0.68 3.84 -17.07
CA VAL A 24 -0.41 3.14 -15.81
C VAL A 24 0.45 3.99 -14.90
N ALA A 25 0.35 3.77 -13.60
CA ALA A 25 1.33 4.23 -12.64
C ALA A 25 2.42 3.16 -12.51
N LEU A 26 3.66 3.51 -12.87
CA LEU A 26 4.82 2.63 -12.80
C LEU A 26 5.66 2.99 -11.58
N LYS A 27 5.63 2.18 -10.55
CA LYS A 27 6.43 2.35 -9.34
C LYS A 27 7.73 1.58 -9.49
N VAL A 28 8.82 2.30 -9.72
CA VAL A 28 10.18 1.77 -9.81
C VAL A 28 10.75 1.64 -8.41
N LEU A 29 11.15 0.44 -8.04
CA LEU A 29 11.69 0.14 -6.72
C LEU A 29 13.15 0.55 -6.61
N ARG A 30 13.60 0.86 -5.40
CA ARG A 30 15.02 1.18 -5.16
C ARG A 30 15.89 -0.04 -5.40
N ALA A 31 17.11 0.18 -5.89
CA ALA A 31 18.06 -0.88 -6.21
C ALA A 31 18.38 -1.80 -5.01
N GLU A 32 18.35 -1.26 -3.79
CA GLU A 32 18.58 -2.03 -2.55
C GLU A 32 17.49 -3.10 -2.31
N MET A 33 16.31 -2.92 -2.90
CA MET A 33 15.23 -3.91 -2.85
C MET A 33 15.47 -5.07 -3.81
N ALA A 34 15.97 -4.79 -5.01
CA ALA A 34 16.29 -5.81 -6.01
C ALA A 34 17.59 -6.57 -5.67
N ALA A 35 18.50 -5.95 -4.89
CA ALA A 35 19.78 -6.55 -4.52
C ALA A 35 19.67 -7.72 -3.52
N ASP A 36 18.55 -7.85 -2.80
CA ASP A 36 18.31 -8.93 -1.84
C ASP A 36 17.23 -9.88 -2.37
N PRO A 37 17.59 -11.07 -2.89
CA PRO A 37 16.65 -12.00 -3.49
C PRO A 37 15.54 -12.48 -2.54
N GLU A 38 15.85 -12.64 -1.24
CA GLU A 38 14.84 -13.08 -0.25
C GLU A 38 13.82 -11.97 0.04
N ARG A 39 14.27 -10.71 0.08
CA ARG A 39 13.38 -9.56 0.21
C ARG A 39 12.52 -9.39 -1.02
N PHE A 40 13.10 -9.55 -2.19
CA PHE A 40 12.37 -9.44 -3.45
C PHE A 40 11.30 -10.53 -3.58
N MET A 41 11.62 -11.79 -3.28
CA MET A 41 10.64 -12.88 -3.29
C MET A 41 9.49 -12.66 -2.29
N ARG A 42 9.77 -12.13 -1.08
CA ARG A 42 8.73 -11.79 -0.11
C ARG A 42 7.84 -10.67 -0.62
N PHE A 43 8.45 -9.62 -1.17
CA PHE A 43 7.76 -8.50 -1.79
C PHE A 43 6.85 -8.98 -2.94
N GLU A 44 7.38 -9.79 -3.87
CA GLU A 44 6.62 -10.34 -4.99
C GLU A 44 5.43 -11.18 -4.53
N ARG A 45 5.59 -12.02 -3.50
CA ARG A 45 4.50 -12.81 -2.93
C ARG A 45 3.39 -11.93 -2.33
N GLU A 46 3.74 -10.90 -1.57
CA GLU A 46 2.74 -9.98 -0.99
C GLU A 46 2.07 -9.13 -2.07
N ALA A 47 2.84 -8.66 -3.04
CA ALA A 47 2.29 -7.90 -4.15
C ALA A 47 1.37 -8.75 -5.05
N ARG A 48 1.66 -10.04 -5.26
CA ARG A 48 0.74 -10.97 -5.93
C ARG A 48 -0.55 -11.19 -5.13
N ALA A 49 -0.47 -11.28 -3.80
CA ALA A 49 -1.66 -11.37 -2.95
C ALA A 49 -2.53 -10.11 -3.10
N LEU A 50 -1.91 -8.93 -3.14
CA LEU A 50 -2.59 -7.65 -3.38
C LEU A 50 -3.20 -7.57 -4.79
N ALA A 51 -2.49 -8.06 -5.81
CA ALA A 51 -2.99 -8.10 -7.19
C ALA A 51 -4.25 -8.95 -7.35
N SER A 52 -4.48 -9.90 -6.43
CA SER A 52 -5.73 -10.69 -6.39
C SER A 52 -6.93 -9.92 -5.82
N LEU A 53 -6.71 -8.76 -5.19
CA LEU A 53 -7.79 -7.91 -4.69
C LEU A 53 -8.42 -7.14 -5.87
N ASN A 54 -9.70 -7.37 -6.09
CA ASN A 54 -10.50 -6.58 -7.00
C ASN A 54 -11.58 -5.86 -6.19
N HIS A 55 -11.38 -4.56 -5.95
CA HIS A 55 -12.27 -3.74 -5.16
C HIS A 55 -12.30 -2.30 -5.69
N PRO A 56 -13.46 -1.63 -5.76
CA PRO A 56 -13.55 -0.28 -6.31
C PRO A 56 -12.72 0.76 -5.55
N ASN A 57 -12.47 0.54 -4.27
CA ASN A 57 -11.73 1.44 -3.40
C ASN A 57 -10.29 0.98 -3.11
N ILE A 58 -9.76 0.01 -3.85
CA ILE A 58 -8.36 -0.42 -3.80
C ILE A 58 -7.73 -0.17 -5.18
N GLY A 59 -6.54 0.43 -5.22
CA GLY A 59 -5.78 0.61 -6.46
C GLY A 59 -5.32 -0.75 -6.99
N ALA A 60 -5.67 -1.07 -8.23
CA ALA A 60 -5.35 -2.36 -8.84
C ALA A 60 -3.86 -2.45 -9.19
N ILE A 61 -3.23 -3.58 -8.86
CA ILE A 61 -1.91 -3.95 -9.37
C ILE A 61 -2.12 -4.72 -10.67
N HIS A 62 -1.45 -4.30 -11.72
CA HIS A 62 -1.55 -4.91 -13.04
C HIS A 62 -0.43 -5.91 -13.30
N GLU A 63 0.79 -5.55 -12.89
CA GLU A 63 1.98 -6.34 -13.17
C GLU A 63 3.07 -6.08 -12.14
N ILE A 64 3.90 -7.08 -11.89
CA ILE A 64 5.13 -6.99 -11.09
C ILE A 64 6.17 -7.69 -11.91
N ASP A 65 7.24 -6.97 -12.26
CA ASP A 65 8.28 -7.51 -13.12
C ASP A 65 9.63 -6.83 -12.85
N GLU A 66 10.66 -7.33 -13.50
CA GLU A 66 12.00 -6.78 -13.49
C GLU A 66 12.52 -6.60 -14.91
N ALA A 67 13.04 -5.43 -15.21
CA ALA A 67 13.64 -5.13 -16.50
C ALA A 67 15.03 -4.50 -16.31
N GLY A 68 16.06 -5.12 -16.87
CA GLY A 68 17.43 -4.61 -16.79
C GLY A 68 17.97 -4.47 -15.36
N GLY A 69 17.59 -5.35 -14.44
CA GLY A 69 17.99 -5.29 -13.03
C GLY A 69 17.20 -4.25 -12.20
N VAL A 70 16.11 -3.70 -12.77
CA VAL A 70 15.25 -2.73 -12.12
C VAL A 70 13.87 -3.34 -11.89
N ALA A 71 13.52 -3.57 -10.64
CA ALA A 71 12.21 -4.09 -10.27
C ALA A 71 11.16 -2.97 -10.27
N PHE A 72 9.96 -3.28 -10.74
CA PHE A 72 8.85 -2.32 -10.80
C PHE A 72 7.50 -2.97 -10.56
N ILE A 73 6.52 -2.14 -10.21
CA ILE A 73 5.10 -2.49 -10.17
C ILE A 73 4.36 -1.57 -11.14
N ALA A 74 3.61 -2.15 -12.07
CA ALA A 74 2.61 -1.43 -12.85
C ALA A 74 1.25 -1.52 -12.16
N MET A 75 0.61 -0.39 -11.96
CA MET A 75 -0.66 -0.30 -11.25
C MET A 75 -1.61 0.69 -11.93
N GLU A 76 -2.85 0.67 -11.52
CA GLU A 76 -3.88 1.62 -11.95
C GLU A 76 -3.39 3.06 -11.77
N LEU A 77 -3.42 3.85 -12.86
CA LEU A 77 -3.21 5.29 -12.78
C LEU A 77 -4.53 5.94 -12.32
N ILE A 78 -4.51 6.53 -11.14
CA ILE A 78 -5.69 7.13 -10.53
C ILE A 78 -5.61 8.64 -10.68
N HIS A 79 -6.62 9.21 -11.33
CA HIS A 79 -6.77 10.66 -11.45
C HIS A 79 -7.53 11.22 -10.25
N GLY A 80 -6.83 11.98 -9.40
CA GLY A 80 -7.38 12.54 -8.17
C GLY A 80 -6.33 13.25 -7.34
N GLU A 81 -6.74 13.70 -6.18
CA GLU A 81 -5.86 14.30 -5.17
C GLU A 81 -5.72 13.35 -3.98
N THR A 82 -4.62 13.45 -3.25
CA THR A 82 -4.50 12.70 -1.99
C THR A 82 -5.49 13.23 -0.95
N LEU A 83 -5.94 12.37 -0.04
CA LEU A 83 -6.76 12.80 1.08
C LEU A 83 -6.05 13.86 1.93
N ARG A 84 -4.72 13.84 1.97
CA ARG A 84 -3.91 14.88 2.61
C ARG A 84 -4.10 16.24 1.94
N GLU A 85 -4.03 16.30 0.61
CA GLU A 85 -4.25 17.52 -0.16
C GLU A 85 -5.67 18.02 -0.01
N ARG A 86 -6.66 17.11 -0.04
CA ARG A 86 -8.07 17.44 0.14
C ARG A 86 -8.39 18.02 1.51
N ILE A 87 -7.79 17.51 2.58
CA ILE A 87 -7.91 18.06 3.94
C ILE A 87 -7.23 19.44 3.99
N ALA A 88 -6.03 19.59 3.43
CA ALA A 88 -5.26 20.84 3.34
C ALA A 88 -5.30 21.70 4.64
N GLY A 89 -5.30 21.04 5.82
CA GLY A 89 -5.40 21.68 7.12
C GLY A 89 -6.78 22.24 7.49
N ARG A 90 -7.84 21.91 6.74
CA ARG A 90 -9.23 22.29 7.04
C ARG A 90 -10.07 21.06 7.32
N PRO A 91 -10.94 21.10 8.34
CA PRO A 91 -11.86 19.98 8.59
C PRO A 91 -12.82 19.81 7.41
N LEU A 92 -13.03 18.56 7.01
CA LEU A 92 -14.03 18.19 6.01
C LEU A 92 -15.44 18.25 6.65
N PRO A 93 -16.49 18.51 5.84
CA PRO A 93 -17.87 18.34 6.29
C PRO A 93 -18.09 16.92 6.85
N ILE A 94 -18.91 16.79 7.88
CA ILE A 94 -19.13 15.50 8.56
C ILE A 94 -19.69 14.45 7.60
N GLU A 95 -20.59 14.80 6.71
CA GLU A 95 -21.14 13.90 5.70
C GLU A 95 -20.04 13.37 4.76
N THR A 96 -19.19 14.25 4.24
CA THR A 96 -18.04 13.86 3.42
C THR A 96 -17.08 12.95 4.19
N THR A 97 -16.83 13.25 5.46
CA THR A 97 -15.97 12.44 6.31
C THR A 97 -16.52 11.03 6.49
N LEU A 98 -17.83 10.92 6.75
CA LEU A 98 -18.50 9.64 6.91
C LEU A 98 -18.51 8.83 5.61
N ASP A 99 -18.78 9.46 4.48
CA ASP A 99 -18.76 8.80 3.17
C ASP A 99 -17.37 8.23 2.84
N LEU A 100 -16.30 9.02 3.05
CA LEU A 100 -14.94 8.55 2.85
C LEU A 100 -14.56 7.44 3.83
N ALA A 101 -14.98 7.55 5.11
CA ALA A 101 -14.71 6.55 6.13
C ALA A 101 -15.39 5.20 5.81
N LEU A 102 -16.63 5.21 5.33
CA LEU A 102 -17.34 4.00 4.89
C LEU A 102 -16.61 3.31 3.74
N GLN A 103 -16.16 4.05 2.74
CA GLN A 103 -15.41 3.50 1.61
C GLN A 103 -14.05 2.91 2.06
N ILE A 104 -13.36 3.55 3.02
CA ILE A 104 -12.11 3.03 3.60
C ILE A 104 -12.39 1.72 4.36
N ALA A 105 -13.44 1.69 5.18
CA ALA A 105 -13.81 0.50 5.95
C ALA A 105 -14.15 -0.69 5.05
N ASP A 106 -14.90 -0.48 3.97
CA ASP A 106 -15.26 -1.49 2.98
C ASP A 106 -14.03 -2.08 2.26
N ALA A 107 -13.09 -1.21 1.87
CA ALA A 107 -11.82 -1.64 1.29
C ALA A 107 -10.98 -2.47 2.27
N LEU A 108 -10.92 -2.05 3.54
CA LEU A 108 -10.18 -2.76 4.59
C LEU A 108 -10.83 -4.09 4.94
N ASP A 109 -12.15 -4.18 5.03
CA ASP A 109 -12.88 -5.42 5.27
C ASP A 109 -12.58 -6.45 4.17
N THR A 110 -12.63 -6.03 2.90
CA THR A 110 -12.27 -6.88 1.75
C THR A 110 -10.84 -7.40 1.84
N ALA A 111 -9.88 -6.54 2.21
CA ALA A 111 -8.48 -6.93 2.36
C ALA A 111 -8.29 -7.89 3.55
N HIS A 112 -8.88 -7.57 4.70
CA HIS A 112 -8.79 -8.37 5.93
C HIS A 112 -9.39 -9.76 5.77
N THR A 113 -10.52 -9.87 5.09
CA THR A 113 -11.14 -11.18 4.77
C THR A 113 -10.20 -12.10 3.99
N ARG A 114 -9.24 -11.53 3.26
CA ARG A 114 -8.18 -12.26 2.54
C ARG A 114 -6.85 -12.34 3.31
N GLY A 115 -6.85 -11.97 4.58
CA GLY A 115 -5.66 -11.99 5.44
C GLY A 115 -4.64 -10.90 5.13
N ILE A 116 -5.02 -9.88 4.34
CA ILE A 116 -4.13 -8.78 3.94
C ILE A 116 -4.36 -7.58 4.83
N VAL A 117 -3.31 -7.13 5.53
CA VAL A 117 -3.35 -5.95 6.40
C VAL A 117 -2.59 -4.79 5.75
N HIS A 118 -3.17 -3.59 5.76
CA HIS A 118 -2.56 -2.43 5.10
C HIS A 118 -1.27 -1.94 5.77
N ARG A 119 -1.21 -1.88 7.09
CA ARG A 119 -0.04 -1.53 7.93
C ARG A 119 0.52 -0.10 7.81
N ASP A 120 0.05 0.71 6.86
CA ASP A 120 0.49 2.11 6.66
C ASP A 120 -0.67 3.00 6.17
N ILE A 121 -1.82 2.93 6.87
CA ILE A 121 -2.98 3.78 6.56
C ILE A 121 -2.65 5.21 6.95
N LYS A 122 -2.66 6.10 5.97
CA LYS A 122 -2.42 7.54 6.15
C LYS A 122 -3.01 8.33 4.98
N PRO A 123 -3.36 9.61 5.17
CA PRO A 123 -3.98 10.41 4.11
C PRO A 123 -3.20 10.49 2.79
N PRO A 124 -1.86 10.47 2.74
CA PRO A 124 -1.12 10.41 1.47
C PRO A 124 -1.31 9.11 0.67
N ASN A 125 -1.68 8.00 1.32
CA ASN A 125 -1.90 6.70 0.69
C ASN A 125 -3.36 6.47 0.26
N ILE A 126 -4.19 7.51 0.34
CA ILE A 126 -5.59 7.48 -0.06
C ILE A 126 -5.79 8.58 -1.10
N LEU A 127 -6.13 8.20 -2.33
CA LEU A 127 -6.51 9.14 -3.39
C LEU A 127 -8.03 9.32 -3.41
N VAL A 128 -8.48 10.54 -3.64
CA VAL A 128 -9.89 10.89 -3.82
C VAL A 128 -10.08 11.35 -5.25
N THR A 129 -10.89 10.63 -6.01
CA THR A 129 -11.21 10.97 -7.40
C THR A 129 -12.18 12.15 -7.48
N GLY A 130 -12.30 12.76 -8.65
CA GLY A 130 -13.27 13.85 -8.89
C GLY A 130 -14.73 13.45 -8.64
N ALA A 131 -15.06 12.15 -8.68
CA ALA A 131 -16.37 11.61 -8.35
C ALA A 131 -16.58 11.35 -6.85
N GLY A 132 -15.64 11.73 -5.98
CA GLY A 132 -15.73 11.51 -4.54
C GLY A 132 -15.46 10.05 -4.09
N ARG A 133 -14.95 9.20 -5.00
CA ARG A 133 -14.55 7.83 -4.64
C ARG A 133 -13.11 7.81 -4.15
N ILE A 134 -12.83 7.00 -3.13
CA ILE A 134 -11.45 6.78 -2.69
C ILE A 134 -10.81 5.61 -3.44
N LYS A 135 -9.49 5.66 -3.51
CA LYS A 135 -8.62 4.54 -3.88
C LYS A 135 -7.49 4.45 -2.86
N MET A 136 -7.43 3.33 -2.15
CA MET A 136 -6.33 3.03 -1.23
C MET A 136 -5.14 2.47 -2.00
N LEU A 137 -3.95 2.99 -1.69
CA LEU A 137 -2.69 2.62 -2.31
C LEU A 137 -1.71 2.07 -1.27
N ASP A 138 -0.66 1.40 -1.76
CA ASP A 138 0.51 1.00 -0.96
C ASP A 138 0.20 0.11 0.27
N PHE A 139 -0.72 -0.85 0.10
CA PHE A 139 -0.94 -1.89 1.11
C PHE A 139 0.39 -2.57 1.48
N GLY A 140 0.79 -2.43 2.73
CA GLY A 140 1.81 -3.23 3.42
C GLY A 140 3.20 -3.42 2.82
N LEU A 141 3.38 -3.05 1.55
CA LEU A 141 4.64 -3.20 0.82
C LEU A 141 5.82 -2.46 1.51
N ALA A 142 5.52 -1.44 2.32
CA ALA A 142 6.52 -0.62 3.03
C ALA A 142 7.29 -1.38 4.14
N LYS A 143 6.71 -2.40 4.76
CA LYS A 143 7.39 -3.14 5.84
C LYS A 143 8.42 -4.15 5.34
N LEU A 144 8.25 -4.66 4.14
CA LEU A 144 9.21 -5.59 3.54
C LEU A 144 10.56 -4.93 3.26
N THR A 145 10.57 -3.60 3.08
CA THR A 145 11.79 -2.84 2.86
C THR A 145 12.59 -2.59 4.13
N ARG A 146 11.96 -2.64 5.32
CA ARG A 146 12.58 -2.29 6.62
C ARG A 146 13.03 -3.47 7.46
N SER A 147 12.66 -4.70 7.12
CA SER A 147 12.95 -5.90 7.93
C SER A 147 14.40 -6.40 7.81
N GLY A 148 15.37 -5.50 7.62
CA GLY A 148 16.80 -5.81 7.61
C GLY A 148 17.53 -5.60 8.93
N GLU A 149 16.86 -5.06 9.96
CA GLU A 149 17.50 -4.74 11.25
C GLU A 149 16.92 -5.49 12.46
N ASP A 150 15.91 -6.33 12.26
CA ASP A 150 15.34 -7.14 13.35
C ASP A 150 15.26 -8.63 12.94
N SER A 151 16.42 -9.28 12.89
CA SER A 151 16.53 -10.74 12.83
C SER A 151 16.35 -11.28 14.25
N GLY A 152 15.12 -11.45 14.65
CA GLY A 152 14.74 -12.03 15.94
C GLY A 152 13.39 -12.69 15.86
N ASP A 153 13.38 -13.96 15.43
CA ASP A 153 12.45 -15.03 15.80
C ASP A 153 10.95 -14.71 15.90
N GLY A 154 10.13 -15.39 15.08
CA GLY A 154 8.68 -15.34 15.23
C GLY A 154 7.91 -15.99 14.09
N VAL A 155 8.04 -17.30 13.95
CA VAL A 155 7.12 -18.15 13.16
C VAL A 155 5.70 -17.94 13.68
N SER A 156 4.87 -17.20 12.97
CA SER A 156 3.43 -17.13 13.24
C SER A 156 2.74 -18.37 12.69
N ARG A 157 2.68 -19.41 13.47
CA ARG A 157 1.64 -20.43 13.33
C ARG A 157 0.34 -19.81 13.82
N LEU A 158 -0.63 -19.71 12.92
CA LEU A 158 -2.03 -19.47 13.27
C LEU A 158 -2.60 -20.75 13.89
N ASP A 159 -2.49 -20.88 15.21
CA ASP A 159 -3.33 -21.79 15.96
C ASP A 159 -4.56 -21.00 16.45
N THR A 160 -5.71 -21.36 15.90
CA THR A 160 -7.04 -20.93 16.34
C THR A 160 -7.37 -21.67 17.63
N ALA A 161 -7.09 -21.07 18.77
CA ALA A 161 -7.76 -21.44 20.03
C ALA A 161 -7.67 -20.27 21.03
N ALA A 162 -8.83 -19.98 21.60
CA ALA A 162 -9.09 -18.96 22.59
C ALA A 162 -8.03 -18.88 23.70
N SER A 163 -7.58 -17.66 23.98
CA SER A 163 -7.42 -17.16 25.36
C SER A 163 -6.59 -15.89 25.45
N THR A 164 -7.17 -14.88 26.12
CA THR A 164 -6.55 -13.91 27.02
C THR A 164 -5.38 -13.06 26.50
N ASN A 165 -5.73 -11.80 26.22
CA ASN A 165 -4.96 -10.59 26.55
C ASN A 165 -3.44 -10.80 26.72
N ARG A 166 -2.68 -10.74 25.63
CA ARG A 166 -1.24 -10.46 25.67
C ARG A 166 -0.94 -9.26 24.78
N GLN A 167 -0.35 -8.25 25.38
CA GLN A 167 0.13 -7.04 24.78
C GLN A 167 0.93 -7.34 23.49
N LEU A 168 0.38 -6.95 22.34
CA LEU A 168 0.98 -7.12 21.00
C LEU A 168 2.06 -6.07 20.67
N THR A 169 2.50 -5.30 21.67
CA THR A 169 3.52 -4.28 21.50
C THR A 169 4.60 -4.43 22.58
N THR A 170 5.82 -4.71 22.15
CA THR A 170 6.99 -4.58 23.00
C THR A 170 7.15 -3.11 23.39
N PRO A 171 7.37 -2.74 24.67
CA PRO A 171 7.59 -1.35 25.05
C PRO A 171 8.77 -0.76 24.28
N GLY A 172 8.54 0.32 23.53
CA GLY A 172 9.56 1.05 22.75
C GLY A 172 9.51 0.87 21.24
N THR A 173 8.66 -0.01 20.69
CA THR A 173 8.53 -0.14 19.23
C THR A 173 7.28 0.57 18.74
N THR A 174 7.45 1.74 18.14
CA THR A 174 6.36 2.48 17.50
C THR A 174 6.13 1.93 16.09
N MET A 175 4.96 1.32 15.86
CA MET A 175 4.57 0.80 14.55
C MET A 175 3.62 1.76 13.86
N GLY A 176 4.01 2.29 12.69
CA GLY A 176 3.21 3.18 11.87
C GLY A 176 3.85 4.54 11.62
N THR A 177 3.13 5.42 10.96
CA THR A 177 3.57 6.79 10.72
C THR A 177 3.19 7.65 11.93
N ILE A 178 4.16 8.02 12.77
CA ILE A 178 3.97 8.74 14.05
C ILE A 178 3.07 9.98 13.93
N ALA A 179 3.11 10.67 12.78
CA ALA A 179 2.28 11.85 12.55
C ALA A 179 0.75 11.59 12.53
N TYR A 180 0.33 10.31 12.50
CA TYR A 180 -1.08 9.91 12.42
C TYR A 180 -1.47 8.87 13.50
N MET A 181 -0.62 8.68 14.50
CA MET A 181 -0.89 7.97 15.74
C MET A 181 -1.28 8.99 16.83
#